data_18ef57152f149ecf5edde7219ab0bd45
#
_entry.id   18ef57152f149ecf5edde7219ab0bd45
#
_cell.length_a   1.000
_cell.length_b   1.000
_cell.length_c   1.000
_cell.angle_alpha   90.00
_cell.angle_beta   90.00
_cell.angle_gamma   90.00
#
_symmetry.space_group_name_H-M   'P 1'
#
loop_
_entity.id
_entity.type
_entity.pdbx_description
1 polymer ?
#
loop_
_entity_poly.entity_id
_entity_poly.type
_entity_poly.pdbx_seq_one_letter_code
_entity_poly.pdbx_strand_id
1 'polypeptide(L)'
;MKHYLIILSFLLLACCAGCGTKNKVDLPEQPIVILFENDVHCAVDGYAKLVSLREEQREQTPYMATVSCGDFVQGDIIGSLSKGESIVSLMNEVEYDVVTLGNHEFDYGMPQLFKLRDSLEATIVSANFCNYRTGELIFPPYQILHYGEVDIAFMGFTTSTTPTMVAPHTFLNENKEIAYGFYRPTFYENAQKQIDKARSEGADYVVALSHLGDMDRGEHASSVSLISRTTGIDVVLDGHDHRVMPDSLVYNLKGEPVLLASTGLKFQNIGLLTLSESGTFTSRLVPTADVEASEEAQALVESMKKKALKEGERKVGVNEVLLSPDDAEGKRLVRNREANIGNFCADAFRKVLKTDVAMINGGGIRADLPQGDVTYNHLVSVFPFNNTACTATLTGQQLWDALEFSVSSLPGEDGSFMQVSGVKIEVDTSIPSPVVVDEFGVFQHVGQGARRVGNLKVWDKDKQTYLPVDLKGRYTLASLNYMLTNLGCSGIFRYTELLEDNLGQDVYILASYIVNVLHGRIGKRYANVEGRIVMK
;
A
#
# COMPACT_ATOMS: atom_id res chain seq x y z
N MET A 1 -74.57 9.86 -53.90
CA MET A 1 -73.70 10.67 -54.74
C MET A 1 -72.34 10.77 -54.06
N LYS A 2 -71.36 10.19 -54.77
CA LYS A 2 -69.95 10.59 -54.89
C LYS A 2 -69.13 10.80 -53.64
N HIS A 3 -68.25 9.76 -53.34
CA HIS A 3 -66.83 9.80 -53.51
C HIS A 3 -66.07 10.88 -52.70
N TYR A 4 -65.39 10.44 -51.67
CA TYR A 4 -63.95 10.75 -51.45
C TYR A 4 -63.40 9.63 -50.52
N LEU A 5 -62.91 8.62 -51.14
CA LEU A 5 -61.98 7.62 -50.60
C LEU A 5 -60.59 8.12 -50.93
N ILE A 6 -59.62 7.67 -50.10
CA ILE A 6 -58.19 7.66 -50.36
C ILE A 6 -57.48 8.98 -50.02
N ILE A 7 -56.67 8.94 -48.99
CA ILE A 7 -55.20 9.01 -48.85
C ILE A 7 -54.92 9.21 -47.38
N LEU A 8 -54.78 8.10 -46.67
CA LEU A 8 -54.13 8.07 -45.35
C LEU A 8 -53.42 6.73 -45.20
N SER A 9 -52.45 6.52 -46.05
CA SER A 9 -51.53 5.39 -45.96
C SER A 9 -50.23 5.85 -46.59
N PHE A 10 -49.23 6.08 -45.78
CA PHE A 10 -47.81 6.27 -46.09
C PHE A 10 -47.19 7.41 -45.27
N LEU A 11 -47.20 7.20 -43.93
CA LEU A 11 -46.28 7.93 -43.05
C LEU A 11 -46.12 7.20 -41.74
N LEU A 12 -45.79 5.92 -41.84
CA LEU A 12 -45.44 5.09 -40.68
C LEU A 12 -44.38 4.07 -41.11
N LEU A 13 -43.23 4.58 -41.58
CA LEU A 13 -42.03 3.77 -41.81
C LEU A 13 -40.83 4.67 -41.93
N ALA A 14 -40.41 5.29 -40.83
CA ALA A 14 -39.08 5.90 -40.72
C ALA A 14 -38.74 6.26 -39.26
N CYS A 15 -38.92 5.33 -38.32
CA CYS A 15 -38.41 5.46 -36.94
C CYS A 15 -38.01 4.11 -36.35
N CYS A 16 -37.29 3.32 -37.11
CA CYS A 16 -36.60 2.11 -36.61
C CYS A 16 -35.35 1.89 -37.42
N ALA A 17 -34.43 2.83 -37.35
CA ALA A 17 -33.08 2.62 -37.85
C ALA A 17 -32.14 3.50 -37.02
N GLY A 18 -31.99 3.12 -35.76
CA GLY A 18 -31.09 3.73 -34.82
C GLY A 18 -30.59 2.70 -33.84
N CYS A 19 -30.66 1.41 -34.20
CA CYS A 19 -29.85 0.39 -33.53
C CYS A 19 -28.48 0.48 -34.20
N GLY A 20 -27.58 1.29 -33.64
CA GLY A 20 -26.19 1.33 -34.06
C GLY A 20 -25.61 -0.06 -33.88
N THR A 21 -25.49 -0.81 -34.98
CA THR A 21 -24.55 -1.92 -35.04
C THR A 21 -23.20 -1.32 -34.67
N LYS A 22 -22.64 -1.69 -33.50
CA LYS A 22 -21.21 -1.48 -33.26
C LYS A 22 -20.52 -1.98 -34.53
N ASN A 23 -19.81 -1.10 -35.23
CA ASN A 23 -18.94 -1.52 -36.32
C ASN A 23 -18.08 -2.64 -35.74
N LYS A 24 -18.02 -3.78 -36.41
CA LYS A 24 -17.17 -4.88 -36.02
C LYS A 24 -15.74 -4.32 -36.07
N VAL A 25 -15.06 -4.29 -34.96
CA VAL A 25 -13.67 -3.84 -34.89
C VAL A 25 -12.85 -4.82 -35.75
N ASP A 26 -12.10 -4.31 -36.70
CA ASP A 26 -11.20 -5.13 -37.52
C ASP A 26 -9.97 -5.48 -36.68
N LEU A 27 -10.00 -6.66 -36.08
CA LEU A 27 -8.92 -7.17 -35.24
C LEU A 27 -7.71 -7.60 -36.10
N PRO A 28 -6.47 -7.39 -35.63
CA PRO A 28 -5.28 -7.83 -36.34
C PRO A 28 -5.22 -9.36 -36.43
N GLU A 29 -4.55 -9.86 -37.47
CA GLU A 29 -4.34 -11.31 -37.66
C GLU A 29 -3.50 -11.96 -36.55
N GLN A 30 -2.72 -11.16 -35.82
CA GLN A 30 -1.93 -11.59 -34.67
C GLN A 30 -2.56 -11.09 -33.37
N PRO A 31 -2.49 -11.87 -32.28
CA PRO A 31 -3.08 -11.46 -31.01
C PRO A 31 -2.41 -10.21 -30.45
N ILE A 32 -3.17 -9.39 -29.72
CA ILE A 32 -2.63 -8.32 -28.89
C ILE A 32 -2.29 -8.91 -27.54
N VAL A 33 -1.04 -8.75 -27.08
CA VAL A 33 -0.52 -9.32 -25.82
C VAL A 33 -0.18 -8.18 -24.86
N ILE A 34 -0.70 -8.25 -23.65
CA ILE A 34 -0.42 -7.30 -22.59
C ILE A 34 0.23 -8.06 -21.44
N LEU A 35 1.50 -7.79 -21.16
CA LEU A 35 2.19 -8.28 -19.97
C LEU A 35 1.84 -7.36 -18.80
N PHE A 36 1.51 -7.94 -17.67
CA PHE A 36 1.14 -7.14 -16.49
C PHE A 36 1.69 -7.71 -15.19
N GLU A 37 1.89 -6.83 -14.22
CA GLU A 37 2.23 -7.17 -12.84
C GLU A 37 1.57 -6.20 -11.85
N ASN A 38 1.58 -6.58 -10.59
CA ASN A 38 1.14 -5.78 -9.46
C ASN A 38 1.96 -6.14 -8.21
N ASP A 39 2.06 -5.18 -7.26
CA ASP A 39 2.63 -5.41 -5.93
C ASP A 39 4.03 -6.06 -5.97
N VAL A 40 4.89 -5.59 -6.88
CA VAL A 40 6.25 -6.16 -7.00
C VAL A 40 7.16 -5.77 -5.84
N HIS A 41 6.86 -4.69 -5.12
CA HIS A 41 7.51 -4.30 -3.88
C HIS A 41 9.05 -4.45 -3.93
N CYS A 42 9.67 -3.88 -4.97
CA CYS A 42 11.11 -3.90 -5.20
C CYS A 42 11.72 -5.31 -5.35
N ALA A 43 10.97 -6.34 -5.73
CA ALA A 43 11.50 -7.66 -6.03
C ALA A 43 12.25 -7.65 -7.39
N VAL A 44 13.41 -7.01 -7.42
CA VAL A 44 14.13 -6.60 -8.64
C VAL A 44 14.51 -7.74 -9.59
N ASP A 45 14.63 -8.98 -9.09
CA ASP A 45 14.96 -10.16 -9.94
C ASP A 45 13.85 -10.46 -10.96
N GLY A 46 12.63 -10.08 -10.67
CA GLY A 46 11.49 -10.29 -11.57
C GLY A 46 11.59 -9.47 -12.86
N TYR A 47 12.23 -8.30 -12.82
CA TYR A 47 12.37 -7.45 -14.01
C TYR A 47 13.21 -8.14 -15.12
N ALA A 48 14.32 -8.81 -14.76
CA ALA A 48 15.13 -9.53 -15.74
C ALA A 48 14.36 -10.68 -16.42
N LYS A 49 13.42 -11.28 -15.69
CA LYS A 49 12.54 -12.34 -16.22
C LYS A 49 11.42 -11.76 -17.09
N LEU A 50 10.89 -10.60 -16.70
CA LEU A 50 9.88 -9.90 -17.49
C LEU A 50 10.45 -9.43 -18.84
N VAL A 51 11.74 -8.99 -18.88
CA VAL A 51 12.45 -8.71 -20.14
C VAL A 51 12.45 -9.93 -21.06
N SER A 52 12.90 -11.10 -20.58
CA SER A 52 12.91 -12.33 -21.40
C SER A 52 11.53 -12.70 -21.93
N LEU A 53 10.51 -12.66 -21.05
CA LEU A 53 9.15 -12.99 -21.48
C LEU A 53 8.62 -12.00 -22.51
N ARG A 54 8.97 -10.71 -22.36
CA ARG A 54 8.60 -9.68 -23.33
C ARG A 54 9.27 -9.90 -24.70
N GLU A 55 10.55 -10.25 -24.72
CA GLU A 55 11.26 -10.61 -25.95
C GLU A 55 10.65 -11.83 -26.63
N GLU A 56 10.34 -12.89 -25.87
CA GLU A 56 9.66 -14.08 -26.38
C GLU A 56 8.31 -13.73 -27.04
N GLN A 57 7.52 -12.87 -26.40
CA GLN A 57 6.22 -12.48 -26.96
C GLN A 57 6.37 -11.56 -28.19
N ARG A 58 7.41 -10.71 -28.26
CA ARG A 58 7.72 -9.88 -29.44
C ARG A 58 8.03 -10.69 -30.70
N GLU A 59 8.58 -11.90 -30.55
CA GLU A 59 8.78 -12.78 -31.68
C GLU A 59 7.46 -13.31 -32.26
N GLN A 60 6.39 -13.33 -31.45
CA GLN A 60 5.08 -13.87 -31.83
C GLN A 60 4.15 -12.80 -32.38
N THR A 61 4.21 -11.56 -31.85
CA THR A 61 3.36 -10.46 -32.26
C THR A 61 4.05 -9.10 -32.07
N PRO A 62 3.85 -8.12 -33.00
CA PRO A 62 4.29 -6.75 -32.80
C PRO A 62 3.34 -5.95 -31.89
N TYR A 63 2.16 -6.49 -31.58
CA TYR A 63 1.09 -5.82 -30.85
C TYR A 63 1.19 -6.17 -29.36
N MET A 64 2.01 -5.39 -28.63
CA MET A 64 2.29 -5.64 -27.22
C MET A 64 2.19 -4.38 -26.37
N ALA A 65 1.94 -4.58 -25.08
CA ALA A 65 2.21 -3.61 -24.02
C ALA A 65 2.72 -4.31 -22.76
N THR A 66 3.47 -3.57 -21.94
CA THR A 66 3.84 -3.96 -20.58
C THR A 66 3.28 -2.92 -19.60
N VAL A 67 2.50 -3.36 -18.62
CA VAL A 67 1.79 -2.48 -17.71
C VAL A 67 1.97 -2.88 -16.25
N SER A 68 1.87 -1.89 -15.34
CA SER A 68 1.92 -2.11 -13.89
C SER A 68 0.65 -1.63 -13.20
N CYS A 69 0.17 -2.42 -12.25
CA CYS A 69 -0.96 -2.07 -11.40
C CYS A 69 -0.54 -1.45 -10.05
N GLY A 70 0.69 -0.92 -9.95
CA GLY A 70 1.19 -0.16 -8.80
C GLY A 70 1.89 -0.98 -7.71
N ASP A 71 2.36 -0.28 -6.68
CA ASP A 71 3.17 -0.77 -5.56
C ASP A 71 4.52 -1.36 -6.03
N PHE A 72 5.26 -0.58 -6.83
CA PHE A 72 6.56 -1.00 -7.36
C PHE A 72 7.76 -0.36 -6.63
N VAL A 73 7.65 0.88 -6.06
CA VAL A 73 8.82 1.64 -5.57
C VAL A 73 9.29 1.30 -4.16
N GLN A 74 8.47 0.60 -3.36
CA GLN A 74 8.69 0.35 -1.94
C GLN A 74 8.59 -1.16 -1.62
N GLY A 75 9.36 -1.64 -0.63
CA GLY A 75 9.27 -3.02 -0.11
C GLY A 75 10.61 -3.72 0.11
N ASP A 76 11.70 -3.18 -0.38
CA ASP A 76 13.06 -3.68 -0.18
C ASP A 76 14.04 -2.51 -0.04
N ILE A 77 15.27 -2.84 0.41
CA ILE A 77 16.33 -1.85 0.65
C ILE A 77 16.70 -1.07 -0.61
N ILE A 78 16.68 -1.69 -1.78
CA ILE A 78 17.04 -1.04 -3.04
C ILE A 78 16.08 0.11 -3.38
N GLY A 79 14.78 -0.10 -3.13
CA GLY A 79 13.76 0.94 -3.25
C GLY A 79 13.94 2.01 -2.18
N SER A 80 14.13 1.62 -0.92
CA SER A 80 14.25 2.56 0.21
C SER A 80 15.47 3.47 0.09
N LEU A 81 16.65 2.94 -0.26
CA LEU A 81 17.89 3.74 -0.43
C LEU A 81 17.83 4.68 -1.63
N SER A 82 17.24 4.23 -2.74
CA SER A 82 17.10 5.04 -3.95
C SER A 82 15.82 5.88 -3.98
N LYS A 83 14.92 5.71 -2.99
CA LYS A 83 13.56 6.29 -3.00
C LYS A 83 12.82 6.03 -4.31
N GLY A 84 12.93 4.79 -4.82
CA GLY A 84 12.31 4.33 -6.04
C GLY A 84 13.08 4.57 -7.33
N GLU A 85 14.15 5.39 -7.34
CA GLU A 85 14.88 5.74 -8.59
C GLU A 85 15.49 4.50 -9.27
N SER A 86 16.04 3.55 -8.50
CA SER A 86 16.57 2.29 -9.06
C SER A 86 15.47 1.43 -9.69
N ILE A 87 14.26 1.45 -9.13
CA ILE A 87 13.12 0.71 -9.67
C ILE A 87 12.66 1.31 -10.99
N VAL A 88 12.49 2.64 -11.03
CA VAL A 88 12.15 3.35 -12.28
C VAL A 88 13.17 3.06 -13.40
N SER A 89 14.47 3.01 -13.06
CA SER A 89 15.50 2.64 -14.04
C SER A 89 15.32 1.23 -14.59
N LEU A 90 14.93 0.24 -13.76
CA LEU A 90 14.61 -1.11 -14.20
C LEU A 90 13.33 -1.18 -15.02
N MET A 91 12.32 -0.38 -14.66
CA MET A 91 11.07 -0.31 -15.43
C MET A 91 11.30 0.27 -16.82
N ASN A 92 12.20 1.26 -16.97
CA ASN A 92 12.59 1.80 -18.27
C ASN A 92 13.34 0.74 -19.10
N GLU A 93 14.21 -0.07 -18.47
CA GLU A 93 14.89 -1.20 -19.16
C GLU A 93 13.91 -2.26 -19.66
N VAL A 94 12.85 -2.54 -18.90
CA VAL A 94 11.75 -3.43 -19.34
C VAL A 94 10.91 -2.78 -20.44
N GLU A 95 10.97 -1.46 -20.60
CA GLU A 95 10.13 -0.66 -21.50
C GLU A 95 8.63 -0.81 -21.14
N TYR A 96 8.26 -0.42 -19.93
CA TYR A 96 6.84 -0.30 -19.57
C TYR A 96 6.17 0.77 -20.42
N ASP A 97 4.91 0.55 -20.80
CA ASP A 97 4.12 1.47 -21.61
C ASP A 97 3.21 2.34 -20.72
N VAL A 98 2.46 1.70 -19.81
CA VAL A 98 1.50 2.39 -18.94
C VAL A 98 1.55 1.79 -17.54
N VAL A 99 1.52 2.66 -16.52
CA VAL A 99 1.48 2.23 -15.12
C VAL A 99 0.42 3.01 -14.35
N THR A 100 -0.18 2.39 -13.34
CA THR A 100 -0.97 3.12 -12.34
C THR A 100 -0.21 3.22 -11.02
N LEU A 101 -0.76 4.02 -10.09
CA LEU A 101 -0.19 4.18 -8.75
C LEU A 101 -0.88 3.23 -7.78
N GLY A 102 -0.11 2.53 -6.96
CA GLY A 102 -0.58 1.94 -5.73
C GLY A 102 -0.50 2.94 -4.56
N ASN A 103 -0.65 2.45 -3.34
CA ASN A 103 -0.49 3.31 -2.17
C ASN A 103 0.99 3.56 -1.81
N HIS A 104 1.88 2.66 -2.14
CA HIS A 104 3.30 2.78 -1.80
C HIS A 104 4.10 3.71 -2.73
N GLU A 105 3.59 4.13 -3.86
CA GLU A 105 4.20 5.19 -4.69
C GLU A 105 4.25 6.54 -3.97
N PHE A 106 3.43 6.72 -2.94
CA PHE A 106 3.37 7.95 -2.15
C PHE A 106 4.28 7.95 -0.91
N ASP A 107 4.93 6.84 -0.57
CA ASP A 107 5.72 6.68 0.66
C ASP A 107 6.89 7.67 0.79
N TYR A 108 7.47 8.07 -0.34
CA TYR A 108 8.60 9.02 -0.35
C TYR A 108 8.16 10.48 -0.53
N GLY A 109 6.84 10.76 -0.46
CA GLY A 109 6.25 12.09 -0.57
C GLY A 109 6.04 12.57 -2.01
N MET A 110 5.17 13.57 -2.18
CA MET A 110 4.81 14.10 -3.50
C MET A 110 5.98 14.64 -4.33
N PRO A 111 6.99 15.35 -3.75
CA PRO A 111 8.14 15.79 -4.53
C PRO A 111 8.92 14.64 -5.18
N GLN A 112 9.06 13.51 -4.45
CA GLN A 112 9.72 12.33 -4.97
C GLN A 112 8.86 11.63 -6.03
N LEU A 113 7.56 11.49 -5.80
CA LEU A 113 6.65 10.94 -6.81
C LEU A 113 6.73 11.70 -8.14
N PHE A 114 6.74 13.04 -8.10
CA PHE A 114 6.90 13.84 -9.32
C PHE A 114 8.28 13.67 -9.96
N LYS A 115 9.36 13.53 -9.18
CA LYS A 115 10.69 13.21 -9.69
C LYS A 115 10.71 11.85 -10.39
N LEU A 116 10.09 10.82 -9.80
CA LEU A 116 10.00 9.49 -10.39
C LEU A 116 9.18 9.53 -11.69
N ARG A 117 8.04 10.24 -11.71
CA ARG A 117 7.25 10.48 -12.93
C ARG A 117 8.10 11.06 -14.05
N ASP A 118 8.89 12.08 -13.75
CA ASP A 118 9.71 12.79 -14.76
C ASP A 118 10.87 11.92 -15.28
N SER A 119 11.22 10.83 -14.56
CA SER A 119 12.28 9.89 -14.92
C SER A 119 11.75 8.59 -15.54
N LEU A 120 10.47 8.29 -15.35
CA LEU A 120 9.81 7.10 -15.90
C LEU A 120 9.39 7.37 -17.34
N GLU A 121 9.74 6.46 -18.26
CA GLU A 121 9.36 6.56 -19.68
C GLU A 121 7.91 6.15 -19.92
N ALA A 122 7.37 5.25 -19.07
CA ALA A 122 5.97 4.87 -19.10
C ALA A 122 5.03 6.02 -18.72
N THR A 123 3.83 6.03 -19.28
CA THR A 123 2.77 6.97 -18.87
C THR A 123 2.15 6.54 -17.54
N ILE A 124 2.22 7.41 -16.52
CA ILE A 124 1.45 7.20 -15.28
C ILE A 124 0.01 7.65 -15.51
N VAL A 125 -0.96 6.77 -15.24
CA VAL A 125 -2.39 7.06 -15.34
C VAL A 125 -3.08 6.96 -13.98
N SER A 126 -4.01 7.89 -13.68
CA SER A 126 -4.87 7.81 -12.49
C SER A 126 -6.17 8.59 -12.71
N ALA A 127 -7.30 7.90 -12.71
CA ALA A 127 -8.62 8.47 -12.93
C ALA A 127 -9.28 8.99 -11.65
N ASN A 128 -8.63 8.86 -10.49
CA ASN A 128 -9.21 9.24 -9.21
C ASN A 128 -8.29 10.01 -8.25
N PHE A 129 -7.00 10.18 -8.57
CA PHE A 129 -6.09 11.02 -7.79
C PHE A 129 -6.14 12.46 -8.29
N CYS A 130 -6.46 13.40 -7.41
CA CYS A 130 -6.80 14.76 -7.81
C CYS A 130 -6.27 15.83 -6.83
N ASN A 131 -6.26 17.06 -7.30
CA ASN A 131 -6.17 18.22 -6.42
C ASN A 131 -7.42 18.27 -5.54
N TYR A 132 -7.22 18.29 -4.22
CA TYR A 132 -8.31 18.19 -3.25
C TYR A 132 -9.31 19.35 -3.32
N ARG A 133 -8.86 20.55 -3.71
CA ARG A 133 -9.70 21.75 -3.76
C ARG A 133 -10.44 21.90 -5.09
N THR A 134 -9.76 21.62 -6.22
CA THR A 134 -10.34 21.85 -7.55
C THR A 134 -11.00 20.60 -8.13
N GLY A 135 -10.63 19.40 -7.65
CA GLY A 135 -11.03 18.13 -8.21
C GLY A 135 -10.36 17.81 -9.55
N GLU A 136 -9.38 18.60 -9.99
CA GLU A 136 -8.62 18.33 -11.21
C GLU A 136 -7.68 17.14 -11.00
N LEU A 137 -7.67 16.21 -11.96
CA LEU A 137 -6.77 15.05 -11.91
C LEU A 137 -5.31 15.48 -12.00
N ILE A 138 -4.44 14.85 -11.23
CA ILE A 138 -2.99 15.12 -11.20
C ILE A 138 -2.27 14.41 -12.34
N PHE A 139 -2.78 13.27 -12.78
CA PHE A 139 -2.28 12.48 -13.91
C PHE A 139 -3.37 12.29 -14.96
N PRO A 140 -3.02 11.97 -16.22
CA PRO A 140 -4.00 11.53 -17.21
C PRO A 140 -4.87 10.40 -16.65
N PRO A 141 -6.18 10.40 -16.87
CA PRO A 141 -7.04 9.31 -16.38
C PRO A 141 -6.76 7.97 -17.07
N TYR A 142 -6.34 8.02 -18.32
CA TYR A 142 -6.00 6.88 -19.17
C TYR A 142 -5.00 7.28 -20.25
N GLN A 143 -4.38 6.25 -20.85
CA GLN A 143 -3.59 6.32 -22.09
C GLN A 143 -4.23 5.40 -23.12
N ILE A 144 -4.45 5.87 -24.35
CA ILE A 144 -4.86 5.02 -25.46
C ILE A 144 -3.61 4.55 -26.20
N LEU A 145 -3.47 3.25 -26.39
CA LEU A 145 -2.46 2.62 -27.24
C LEU A 145 -3.12 2.02 -28.47
N HIS A 146 -2.42 2.11 -29.61
CA HIS A 146 -2.92 1.73 -30.93
C HIS A 146 -2.28 0.42 -31.40
N TYR A 147 -3.10 -0.54 -31.78
CA TYR A 147 -2.68 -1.86 -32.25
C TYR A 147 -3.31 -2.16 -33.61
N GLY A 148 -2.75 -1.59 -34.66
CA GLY A 148 -3.38 -1.60 -35.99
C GLY A 148 -4.64 -0.73 -35.99
N GLU A 149 -5.79 -1.34 -36.24
CA GLU A 149 -7.11 -0.65 -36.21
C GLU A 149 -7.79 -0.76 -34.83
N VAL A 150 -7.10 -1.31 -33.81
CA VAL A 150 -7.66 -1.51 -32.46
C VAL A 150 -7.05 -0.51 -31.49
N ASP A 151 -7.90 0.21 -30.80
CA ASP A 151 -7.56 1.19 -29.78
C ASP A 151 -7.94 0.68 -28.37
N ILE A 152 -6.93 0.52 -27.51
CA ILE A 152 -7.12 0.10 -26.11
C ILE A 152 -6.78 1.23 -25.16
N ALA A 153 -7.74 1.67 -24.34
CA ALA A 153 -7.51 2.62 -23.27
C ALA A 153 -7.10 1.89 -22.00
N PHE A 154 -5.92 2.22 -21.46
CA PHE A 154 -5.45 1.79 -20.15
C PHE A 154 -5.77 2.85 -19.12
N MET A 155 -6.63 2.57 -18.15
CA MET A 155 -7.17 3.53 -17.18
C MET A 155 -6.73 3.19 -15.77
N GLY A 156 -6.17 4.15 -15.02
CA GLY A 156 -5.61 3.93 -13.68
C GLY A 156 -6.59 4.20 -12.55
N PHE A 157 -6.57 3.34 -11.51
CA PHE A 157 -7.32 3.55 -10.27
C PHE A 157 -6.48 3.19 -9.05
N THR A 158 -6.35 4.12 -8.10
CA THR A 158 -5.62 3.94 -6.84
C THR A 158 -6.60 3.87 -5.68
N THR A 159 -6.31 3.02 -4.68
CA THR A 159 -7.17 2.92 -3.50
C THR A 159 -7.30 4.25 -2.77
N SER A 160 -8.54 4.61 -2.44
CA SER A 160 -8.84 5.84 -1.71
C SER A 160 -8.49 5.77 -0.21
N THR A 161 -8.01 4.61 0.26
CA THR A 161 -7.46 4.43 1.61
C THR A 161 -6.01 4.91 1.72
N THR A 162 -5.33 5.18 0.60
CA THR A 162 -3.93 5.65 0.55
C THR A 162 -3.58 6.72 1.59
N PRO A 163 -4.38 7.80 1.82
CA PRO A 163 -4.06 8.79 2.84
C PRO A 163 -4.03 8.27 4.28
N THR A 164 -4.57 7.09 4.53
CA THR A 164 -4.53 6.42 5.84
C THR A 164 -3.43 5.38 5.95
N MET A 165 -2.77 5.06 4.84
CA MET A 165 -1.71 4.05 4.74
C MET A 165 -0.31 4.65 4.67
N VAL A 166 -0.20 5.88 4.17
CA VAL A 166 1.08 6.61 4.06
C VAL A 166 1.11 7.82 4.99
N ALA A 167 2.27 8.45 5.11
CA ALA A 167 2.42 9.62 5.95
C ALA A 167 1.49 10.77 5.50
N PRO A 168 0.62 11.34 6.37
CA PRO A 168 -0.38 12.35 5.97
C PRO A 168 0.19 13.59 5.36
N HIS A 169 1.39 14.01 5.80
CA HIS A 169 2.03 15.19 5.25
C HIS A 169 2.32 15.07 3.76
N THR A 170 2.34 13.83 3.21
CA THR A 170 2.46 13.57 1.78
C THR A 170 1.39 14.31 0.97
N PHE A 171 0.18 14.44 1.51
CA PHE A 171 -0.96 15.06 0.81
C PHE A 171 -1.19 16.51 1.21
N LEU A 172 -0.31 17.10 2.04
CA LEU A 172 -0.42 18.49 2.48
C LEU A 172 0.46 19.42 1.63
N ASN A 173 0.03 20.68 1.53
CA ASN A 173 0.86 21.76 1.01
C ASN A 173 1.79 22.34 2.11
N GLU A 174 2.61 23.32 1.76
CA GLU A 174 3.52 24.02 2.66
C GLU A 174 2.80 24.69 3.85
N ASN A 175 1.52 25.02 3.69
CA ASN A 175 0.67 25.61 4.74
C ASN A 175 0.01 24.56 5.64
N LYS A 176 0.36 23.26 5.49
CA LYS A 176 -0.25 22.11 6.17
C LYS A 176 -1.76 21.92 5.88
N GLU A 177 -2.21 22.36 4.70
CA GLU A 177 -3.57 22.15 4.23
C GLU A 177 -3.59 20.99 3.23
N ILE A 178 -4.70 20.23 3.17
CA ILE A 178 -4.86 19.13 2.21
C ILE A 178 -4.82 19.69 0.78
N ALA A 179 -3.81 19.29 0.03
CA ALA A 179 -3.60 19.69 -1.36
C ALA A 179 -4.01 18.61 -2.35
N TYR A 180 -3.83 17.33 -1.98
CA TYR A 180 -4.09 16.18 -2.84
C TYR A 180 -5.06 15.23 -2.18
N GLY A 181 -5.79 14.47 -2.97
CA GLY A 181 -6.73 13.48 -2.46
C GLY A 181 -7.29 12.58 -3.56
N PHE A 182 -8.24 11.75 -3.16
CA PHE A 182 -8.91 10.82 -4.05
C PHE A 182 -10.40 11.13 -4.06
N TYR A 183 -11.06 10.90 -5.20
CA TYR A 183 -12.50 11.12 -5.27
C TYR A 183 -13.25 10.29 -4.22
N ARG A 184 -13.96 10.96 -3.34
CA ARG A 184 -14.92 10.45 -2.37
C ARG A 184 -16.00 11.51 -2.17
N PRO A 185 -17.28 11.21 -2.15
CA PRO A 185 -18.00 9.94 -2.37
C PRO A 185 -18.31 9.67 -3.85
N THR A 186 -17.90 10.53 -4.80
CA THR A 186 -18.27 10.49 -6.21
C THR A 186 -17.36 9.57 -7.05
N PHE A 187 -16.74 8.57 -6.46
CA PHE A 187 -15.77 7.71 -7.15
C PHE A 187 -16.37 7.04 -8.40
N TYR A 188 -17.48 6.34 -8.26
CA TYR A 188 -18.09 5.57 -9.36
C TYR A 188 -18.61 6.46 -10.48
N GLU A 189 -19.18 7.63 -10.15
CA GLU A 189 -19.65 8.62 -11.11
C GLU A 189 -18.49 9.18 -11.93
N ASN A 190 -17.38 9.52 -11.28
CA ASN A 190 -16.19 9.99 -11.95
C ASN A 190 -15.51 8.90 -12.77
N ALA A 191 -15.45 7.66 -12.27
CA ALA A 191 -14.95 6.51 -13.04
C ALA A 191 -15.78 6.32 -14.31
N GLN A 192 -17.12 6.27 -14.22
CA GLN A 192 -17.99 6.15 -15.39
C GLN A 192 -17.77 7.28 -16.39
N LYS A 193 -17.64 8.52 -15.92
CA LYS A 193 -17.36 9.67 -16.78
C LYS A 193 -16.06 9.52 -17.58
N GLN A 194 -14.99 8.98 -16.94
CA GLN A 194 -13.72 8.75 -17.63
C GLN A 194 -13.80 7.58 -18.61
N ILE A 195 -14.54 6.52 -18.26
CA ILE A 195 -14.80 5.38 -19.15
C ILE A 195 -15.55 5.85 -20.41
N ASP A 196 -16.65 6.60 -20.22
CA ASP A 196 -17.45 7.13 -21.33
C ASP A 196 -16.63 8.06 -22.22
N LYS A 197 -15.74 8.87 -21.62
CA LYS A 197 -14.83 9.75 -22.34
C LYS A 197 -13.84 8.96 -23.20
N ALA A 198 -13.16 7.94 -22.64
CA ALA A 198 -12.23 7.09 -23.38
C ALA A 198 -12.92 6.42 -24.58
N ARG A 199 -14.13 5.89 -24.36
CA ARG A 199 -14.97 5.32 -25.42
C ARG A 199 -15.34 6.36 -26.50
N SER A 200 -15.69 7.57 -26.11
CA SER A 200 -16.04 8.65 -27.05
C SER A 200 -14.84 9.17 -27.85
N GLU A 201 -13.63 9.01 -27.32
CA GLU A 201 -12.36 9.34 -27.98
C GLU A 201 -11.85 8.21 -28.88
N GLY A 202 -12.58 7.09 -29.02
CA GLY A 202 -12.33 6.04 -29.98
C GLY A 202 -11.83 4.71 -29.41
N ALA A 203 -11.67 4.60 -28.08
CA ALA A 203 -11.23 3.34 -27.49
C ALA A 203 -12.21 2.19 -27.77
N ASP A 204 -11.75 1.16 -28.46
CA ASP A 204 -12.49 -0.06 -28.73
C ASP A 204 -12.60 -0.94 -27.49
N TYR A 205 -11.57 -0.91 -26.64
CA TYR A 205 -11.53 -1.62 -25.37
C TYR A 205 -11.00 -0.72 -24.25
N VAL A 206 -11.44 -1.00 -23.02
CA VAL A 206 -10.98 -0.34 -21.79
C VAL A 206 -10.44 -1.40 -20.84
N VAL A 207 -9.14 -1.32 -20.56
CA VAL A 207 -8.45 -2.12 -19.55
C VAL A 207 -8.17 -1.23 -18.35
N ALA A 208 -8.77 -1.53 -17.21
CA ALA A 208 -8.51 -0.81 -15.97
C ALA A 208 -7.26 -1.40 -15.30
N LEU A 209 -6.27 -0.55 -15.07
CA LEU A 209 -5.12 -0.83 -14.21
C LEU A 209 -5.52 -0.38 -12.80
N SER A 210 -5.87 -1.33 -11.96
CA SER A 210 -6.46 -1.08 -10.65
C SER A 210 -5.48 -1.41 -9.53
N HIS A 211 -5.47 -0.56 -8.53
CA HIS A 211 -4.84 -0.82 -7.23
C HIS A 211 -5.87 -0.58 -6.11
N LEU A 212 -7.05 -1.17 -6.26
CA LEU A 212 -8.17 -1.04 -5.32
C LEU A 212 -8.28 -2.23 -4.38
N GLY A 213 -7.80 -3.40 -4.82
CA GLY A 213 -8.07 -4.68 -4.21
C GLY A 213 -9.46 -5.23 -4.57
N ASP A 214 -9.64 -6.53 -4.41
CA ASP A 214 -10.90 -7.22 -4.73
C ASP A 214 -11.82 -7.40 -3.52
N MET A 215 -11.31 -7.24 -2.30
CA MET A 215 -12.08 -7.40 -1.06
C MET A 215 -13.02 -6.22 -0.82
N ASP A 216 -14.23 -6.53 -0.34
CA ASP A 216 -15.16 -5.52 0.15
C ASP A 216 -14.60 -4.86 1.42
N ARG A 217 -14.43 -3.53 1.36
CA ARG A 217 -13.90 -2.70 2.45
C ARG A 217 -14.92 -1.64 2.88
N GLY A 218 -16.20 -1.93 2.75
CA GLY A 218 -17.29 -1.03 3.14
C GLY A 218 -17.43 0.16 2.18
N GLU A 219 -17.22 1.39 2.66
CA GLU A 219 -17.34 2.60 1.82
C GLU A 219 -16.19 2.79 0.82
N HIS A 220 -15.12 2.01 0.92
CA HIS A 220 -14.01 2.09 -0.01
C HIS A 220 -14.29 1.28 -1.27
N ALA A 221 -13.97 1.87 -2.42
CA ALA A 221 -14.10 1.17 -3.67
C ALA A 221 -13.13 -0.01 -3.75
N SER A 222 -13.61 -1.15 -4.24
CA SER A 222 -12.81 -2.29 -4.66
C SER A 222 -12.96 -2.51 -6.17
N SER A 223 -12.09 -3.32 -6.76
CA SER A 223 -12.19 -3.68 -8.18
C SER A 223 -13.50 -4.37 -8.51
N VAL A 224 -14.01 -5.23 -7.62
CA VAL A 224 -15.34 -5.85 -7.75
C VAL A 224 -16.44 -4.79 -7.73
N SER A 225 -16.37 -3.81 -6.84
CA SER A 225 -17.37 -2.75 -6.77
C SER A 225 -17.27 -1.76 -7.93
N LEU A 226 -16.06 -1.48 -8.44
CA LEU A 226 -15.86 -0.69 -9.66
C LEU A 226 -16.58 -1.36 -10.84
N ILE A 227 -16.35 -2.65 -11.07
CA ILE A 227 -17.01 -3.40 -12.14
C ILE A 227 -18.53 -3.37 -11.96
N SER A 228 -19.03 -3.77 -10.79
CA SER A 228 -20.48 -3.96 -10.56
C SER A 228 -21.28 -2.66 -10.59
N ARG A 229 -20.64 -1.50 -10.45
CA ARG A 229 -21.29 -0.17 -10.42
C ARG A 229 -21.00 0.70 -11.64
N THR A 230 -20.24 0.19 -12.62
CA THR A 230 -19.96 0.90 -13.88
C THR A 230 -20.29 0.02 -15.09
N THR A 231 -20.11 0.57 -16.27
CA THR A 231 -20.24 -0.14 -17.56
C THR A 231 -19.13 0.30 -18.50
N GLY A 232 -18.75 -0.55 -19.45
CA GLY A 232 -17.80 -0.20 -20.50
C GLY A 232 -16.33 -0.49 -20.17
N ILE A 233 -16.02 -1.11 -19.01
CA ILE A 233 -14.73 -1.75 -18.75
C ILE A 233 -14.81 -3.18 -19.30
N ASP A 234 -13.78 -3.63 -20.01
CA ASP A 234 -13.69 -4.98 -20.57
C ASP A 234 -12.83 -5.90 -19.67
N VAL A 235 -11.77 -5.35 -19.09
CA VAL A 235 -10.83 -6.07 -18.22
C VAL A 235 -10.41 -5.18 -17.05
N VAL A 236 -10.24 -5.78 -15.88
CA VAL A 236 -9.57 -5.17 -14.72
C VAL A 236 -8.34 -6.01 -14.36
N LEU A 237 -7.18 -5.38 -14.37
CA LEU A 237 -5.93 -5.92 -13.82
C LEU A 237 -5.73 -5.26 -12.46
N ASP A 238 -5.70 -6.04 -11.37
CA ASP A 238 -5.78 -5.51 -10.00
C ASP A 238 -4.55 -5.81 -9.16
N GLY A 239 -4.36 -5.01 -8.11
CA GLY A 239 -3.33 -5.16 -7.08
C GLY A 239 -3.88 -4.95 -5.68
N HIS A 240 -3.00 -4.59 -4.71
CA HIS A 240 -3.30 -4.20 -3.34
C HIS A 240 -3.55 -5.34 -2.35
N ASP A 241 -4.33 -6.34 -2.71
CA ASP A 241 -4.66 -7.46 -1.81
C ASP A 241 -3.67 -8.63 -1.91
N HIS A 242 -2.64 -8.51 -2.77
CA HIS A 242 -1.59 -9.51 -2.99
C HIS A 242 -2.12 -10.88 -3.39
N ARG A 243 -3.30 -10.95 -4.00
CA ARG A 243 -3.92 -12.21 -4.38
C ARG A 243 -3.45 -12.71 -5.73
N VAL A 244 -3.36 -14.03 -5.86
CA VAL A 244 -3.13 -14.70 -7.14
C VAL A 244 -4.49 -15.04 -7.75
N MET A 245 -4.82 -14.39 -8.86
CA MET A 245 -6.12 -14.53 -9.51
C MET A 245 -5.90 -14.48 -11.03
N PRO A 246 -5.82 -15.65 -11.69
CA PRO A 246 -5.48 -15.69 -13.10
C PRO A 246 -6.59 -15.16 -14.01
N ASP A 247 -7.85 -15.52 -13.70
CA ASP A 247 -9.01 -15.23 -14.53
C ASP A 247 -10.31 -15.36 -13.71
N SER A 248 -10.83 -14.27 -13.22
CA SER A 248 -12.13 -14.24 -12.55
C SER A 248 -13.13 -13.46 -13.38
N LEU A 249 -14.40 -13.85 -13.37
CA LEU A 249 -15.47 -13.11 -14.04
C LEU A 249 -16.33 -12.40 -13.00
N VAL A 250 -16.45 -11.09 -13.16
CA VAL A 250 -17.33 -10.23 -12.37
C VAL A 250 -18.30 -9.56 -13.32
N TYR A 251 -19.56 -9.41 -12.93
CA TYR A 251 -20.59 -8.85 -13.79
C TYR A 251 -20.75 -7.34 -13.54
N ASN A 252 -20.76 -6.56 -14.63
CA ASN A 252 -20.95 -5.12 -14.57
C ASN A 252 -22.41 -4.73 -14.28
N LEU A 253 -22.67 -3.42 -14.21
CA LEU A 253 -24.02 -2.87 -13.91
C LEU A 253 -25.11 -3.33 -14.90
N LYS A 254 -24.74 -3.75 -16.12
CA LYS A 254 -25.66 -4.30 -17.14
C LYS A 254 -25.72 -5.83 -17.15
N GLY A 255 -24.98 -6.51 -16.27
CA GLY A 255 -24.90 -7.96 -16.25
C GLY A 255 -23.96 -8.54 -17.32
N GLU A 256 -23.08 -7.73 -17.90
CA GLU A 256 -22.07 -8.18 -18.86
C GLU A 256 -20.83 -8.66 -18.09
N PRO A 257 -20.17 -9.75 -18.51
CA PRO A 257 -18.99 -10.27 -17.83
C PRO A 257 -17.77 -9.38 -18.08
N VAL A 258 -16.99 -9.10 -17.05
CA VAL A 258 -15.70 -8.40 -17.06
C VAL A 258 -14.66 -9.32 -16.47
N LEU A 259 -13.51 -9.48 -17.14
CA LEU A 259 -12.41 -10.27 -16.65
C LEU A 259 -11.66 -9.48 -15.56
N LEU A 260 -11.38 -10.13 -14.42
CA LEU A 260 -10.59 -9.59 -13.31
C LEU A 260 -9.41 -10.53 -13.04
N ALA A 261 -8.18 -9.99 -13.07
CA ALA A 261 -6.96 -10.75 -12.85
C ALA A 261 -5.96 -10.02 -11.94
N SER A 262 -5.10 -10.78 -11.24
CA SER A 262 -4.04 -10.28 -10.36
C SER A 262 -2.90 -11.29 -10.26
N THR A 263 -1.63 -10.83 -10.19
CA THR A 263 -0.44 -11.70 -10.29
C THR A 263 0.08 -12.20 -8.93
N GLY A 264 -0.38 -11.64 -7.83
CA GLY A 264 0.09 -11.95 -6.49
C GLY A 264 1.04 -10.88 -5.94
N LEU A 265 2.15 -11.29 -5.38
CA LEU A 265 3.10 -10.44 -4.65
C LEU A 265 4.52 -10.72 -5.13
N LYS A 266 5.38 -9.67 -5.20
CA LYS A 266 6.83 -9.80 -5.38
C LYS A 266 7.23 -10.65 -6.59
N PHE A 267 6.59 -10.40 -7.72
CA PHE A 267 6.81 -11.17 -8.94
C PHE A 267 6.66 -12.69 -8.76
N GLN A 268 5.72 -13.15 -7.94
CA GLN A 268 5.38 -14.59 -7.92
C GLN A 268 5.00 -15.07 -9.32
N ASN A 269 4.28 -14.24 -10.04
CA ASN A 269 3.88 -14.48 -11.42
C ASN A 269 4.02 -13.20 -12.26
N ILE A 270 4.13 -13.38 -13.55
CA ILE A 270 3.89 -12.36 -14.57
C ILE A 270 2.55 -12.71 -15.24
N GLY A 271 1.68 -11.74 -15.36
CA GLY A 271 0.40 -11.89 -16.02
C GLY A 271 0.53 -11.70 -17.53
N LEU A 272 -0.19 -12.50 -18.28
CA LEU A 272 -0.27 -12.42 -19.74
C LEU A 272 -1.75 -12.36 -20.15
N LEU A 273 -2.20 -11.16 -20.49
CA LEU A 273 -3.54 -10.89 -21.02
C LEU A 273 -3.45 -10.90 -22.55
N THR A 274 -4.32 -11.66 -23.21
CA THR A 274 -4.34 -11.80 -24.66
C THR A 274 -5.71 -11.43 -25.22
N LEU A 275 -5.76 -10.49 -26.15
CA LEU A 275 -6.92 -10.26 -27.00
C LEU A 275 -6.74 -11.04 -28.29
N SER A 276 -7.61 -12.04 -28.48
CA SER A 276 -7.58 -12.91 -29.66
C SER A 276 -8.22 -12.26 -30.89
N GLU A 277 -7.98 -12.82 -32.07
CA GLU A 277 -8.64 -12.46 -33.35
C GLU A 277 -10.18 -12.52 -33.28
N SER A 278 -10.73 -13.27 -32.31
CA SER A 278 -12.18 -13.35 -32.08
C SER A 278 -12.73 -12.21 -31.24
N GLY A 279 -11.86 -11.32 -30.72
CA GLY A 279 -12.27 -10.21 -29.83
C GLY A 279 -12.49 -10.66 -28.38
N THR A 280 -11.90 -11.77 -27.98
CA THR A 280 -12.04 -12.31 -26.63
C THR A 280 -10.76 -12.13 -25.83
N PHE A 281 -10.87 -11.53 -24.64
CA PHE A 281 -9.79 -11.48 -23.68
C PHE A 281 -9.66 -12.80 -22.92
N THR A 282 -8.44 -13.27 -22.79
CA THR A 282 -8.05 -14.38 -21.90
C THR A 282 -6.84 -13.96 -21.08
N SER A 283 -6.78 -14.40 -19.83
CA SER A 283 -5.64 -14.12 -18.94
C SER A 283 -5.05 -15.42 -18.42
N ARG A 284 -3.74 -15.47 -18.31
CA ARG A 284 -3.00 -16.54 -17.65
C ARG A 284 -1.84 -15.96 -16.86
N LEU A 285 -1.42 -16.68 -15.84
CA LEU A 285 -0.25 -16.32 -15.04
C LEU A 285 0.92 -17.24 -15.42
N VAL A 286 2.09 -16.64 -15.57
CA VAL A 286 3.36 -17.34 -15.80
C VAL A 286 4.16 -17.24 -14.50
N PRO A 287 4.37 -18.36 -13.76
CA PRO A 287 5.22 -18.32 -12.57
C PRO A 287 6.63 -17.86 -12.95
N THR A 288 7.16 -16.87 -12.26
CA THR A 288 8.52 -16.37 -12.57
C THR A 288 9.60 -17.41 -12.31
N ALA A 289 9.31 -18.42 -11.50
CA ALA A 289 10.21 -19.56 -11.31
C ALA A 289 10.48 -20.32 -12.62
N ASP A 290 9.53 -20.29 -13.57
CA ASP A 290 9.59 -21.01 -14.84
C ASP A 290 10.20 -20.18 -15.98
N VAL A 291 10.56 -18.91 -15.71
CA VAL A 291 11.12 -17.98 -16.70
C VAL A 291 12.64 -17.82 -16.46
N GLU A 292 13.45 -18.02 -17.48
CA GLU A 292 14.87 -17.68 -17.44
C GLU A 292 15.05 -16.16 -17.52
N ALA A 293 16.01 -15.63 -16.77
CA ALA A 293 16.28 -14.20 -16.78
C ALA A 293 17.10 -13.80 -18.00
N SER A 294 16.84 -12.63 -18.58
CA SER A 294 17.72 -12.01 -19.57
C SER A 294 19.09 -11.75 -18.95
N GLU A 295 20.17 -12.19 -19.59
CA GLU A 295 21.53 -12.03 -19.06
C GLU A 295 21.90 -10.54 -18.89
N GLU A 296 21.52 -9.68 -19.81
CA GLU A 296 21.79 -8.24 -19.78
C GLU A 296 21.04 -7.57 -18.64
N ALA A 297 19.73 -7.78 -18.53
CA ALA A 297 18.91 -7.22 -17.46
C ALA A 297 19.31 -7.79 -16.08
N GLN A 298 19.68 -9.06 -15.98
CA GLN A 298 20.18 -9.66 -14.75
C GLN A 298 21.50 -9.01 -14.30
N ALA A 299 22.42 -8.73 -15.23
CA ALA A 299 23.67 -8.04 -14.91
C ALA A 299 23.41 -6.61 -14.35
N LEU A 300 22.43 -5.90 -14.90
CA LEU A 300 21.98 -4.61 -14.37
C LEU A 300 21.41 -4.74 -12.94
N VAL A 301 20.50 -5.70 -12.73
CA VAL A 301 19.93 -6.01 -11.42
C VAL A 301 21.02 -6.29 -10.39
N GLU A 302 21.99 -7.16 -10.70
CA GLU A 302 23.09 -7.51 -9.81
C GLU A 302 24.00 -6.29 -9.51
N SER A 303 24.24 -5.42 -10.49
CA SER A 303 24.97 -4.17 -10.28
C SER A 303 24.25 -3.23 -9.31
N MET A 304 22.92 -3.09 -9.46
CA MET A 304 22.10 -2.25 -8.57
C MET A 304 22.02 -2.83 -7.16
N LYS A 305 21.82 -4.14 -7.01
CA LYS A 305 21.86 -4.84 -5.72
C LYS A 305 23.21 -4.64 -5.02
N LYS A 306 24.30 -4.83 -5.75
CA LYS A 306 25.64 -4.65 -5.19
C LYS A 306 25.87 -3.21 -4.69
N LYS A 307 25.39 -2.21 -5.43
CA LYS A 307 25.46 -0.81 -5.02
C LYS A 307 24.64 -0.56 -3.75
N ALA A 308 23.38 -0.99 -3.72
CA ALA A 308 22.49 -0.85 -2.57
C ALA A 308 23.04 -1.57 -1.34
N LEU A 309 23.51 -2.81 -1.49
CA LEU A 309 24.12 -3.58 -0.41
C LEU A 309 25.35 -2.86 0.16
N LYS A 310 26.23 -2.35 -0.70
CA LYS A 310 27.43 -1.64 -0.25
C LYS A 310 27.10 -0.41 0.58
N GLU A 311 26.10 0.37 0.19
CA GLU A 311 25.65 1.53 0.98
C GLU A 311 25.02 1.10 2.31
N GLY A 312 24.28 0.01 2.31
CA GLY A 312 23.63 -0.55 3.49
C GLY A 312 24.53 -1.40 4.38
N GLU A 313 25.68 -1.88 3.90
CA GLU A 313 26.65 -2.67 4.67
C GLU A 313 27.39 -1.84 5.76
N ARG A 314 27.19 -0.53 5.78
CA ARG A 314 27.78 0.31 6.83
C ARG A 314 27.42 -0.22 8.21
N LYS A 315 28.43 -0.68 8.95
CA LYS A 315 28.27 -1.15 10.32
C LYS A 315 27.80 -0.03 11.24
N VAL A 316 26.73 -0.28 11.96
CA VAL A 316 26.12 0.62 12.94
C VAL A 316 26.51 0.23 14.36
N GLY A 317 26.70 -1.07 14.61
CA GLY A 317 27.07 -1.57 15.93
C GLY A 317 27.21 -3.08 15.97
N VAL A 318 27.17 -3.64 17.18
CA VAL A 318 27.20 -5.09 17.44
C VAL A 318 26.01 -5.46 18.34
N ASN A 319 25.33 -6.55 18.01
CA ASN A 319 24.24 -7.09 18.80
C ASN A 319 24.68 -8.41 19.47
N GLU A 320 24.55 -8.50 20.80
CA GLU A 320 24.95 -9.68 21.56
C GLU A 320 23.90 -10.81 21.53
N VAL A 321 22.66 -10.51 21.09
CA VAL A 321 21.52 -11.42 21.14
C VAL A 321 20.67 -11.28 19.89
N LEU A 322 19.97 -12.34 19.48
CA LEU A 322 18.95 -12.22 18.44
C LEU A 322 17.76 -11.40 18.97
N LEU A 323 17.36 -10.36 18.25
CA LEU A 323 16.09 -9.68 18.49
C LEU A 323 15.12 -10.07 17.38
N SER A 324 13.97 -10.66 17.76
CA SER A 324 13.02 -11.23 16.79
C SER A 324 11.59 -10.75 17.02
N PRO A 325 10.82 -10.51 15.95
CA PRO A 325 9.38 -10.33 16.02
C PRO A 325 8.62 -11.64 16.27
N ASP A 326 9.30 -12.77 16.13
CA ASP A 326 8.74 -14.12 16.18
C ASP A 326 9.28 -14.92 17.38
N ASP A 327 8.63 -16.03 17.71
CA ASP A 327 9.17 -17.02 18.68
C ASP A 327 10.17 -17.98 18.02
N ALA A 328 10.67 -18.93 18.81
CA ALA A 328 11.66 -19.92 18.35
C ALA A 328 11.09 -20.87 17.27
N GLU A 329 9.80 -21.01 17.20
CA GLU A 329 9.06 -21.82 16.22
C GLU A 329 8.68 -21.04 14.97
N GLY A 330 9.04 -19.73 14.89
CA GLY A 330 8.74 -18.84 13.76
C GLY A 330 7.32 -18.29 13.78
N LYS A 331 6.60 -18.39 14.90
CA LYS A 331 5.29 -17.80 15.06
C LYS A 331 5.40 -16.34 15.49
N ARG A 332 4.71 -15.47 14.81
CA ARG A 332 4.75 -14.03 15.08
C ARG A 332 4.22 -13.69 16.47
N LEU A 333 5.06 -13.00 17.26
CA LEU A 333 4.72 -12.51 18.59
C LEU A 333 4.43 -11.01 18.63
N VAL A 334 5.17 -10.23 17.85
CA VAL A 334 5.18 -8.77 17.94
C VAL A 334 3.80 -8.12 17.77
N ARG A 335 2.83 -8.84 17.20
CA ARG A 335 1.45 -8.38 16.96
C ARG A 335 0.41 -8.84 17.99
N ASN A 336 0.82 -9.60 19.00
CA ASN A 336 -0.09 -10.07 20.05
C ASN A 336 0.56 -10.26 21.42
N ARG A 337 1.89 -10.06 21.53
CA ARG A 337 2.65 -10.18 22.78
C ARG A 337 3.83 -9.22 22.81
N GLU A 338 4.40 -9.05 24.00
CA GLU A 338 5.69 -8.41 24.17
C GLU A 338 6.77 -9.21 23.42
N ALA A 339 7.56 -8.53 22.57
CA ALA A 339 8.69 -9.10 21.87
C ALA A 339 9.97 -8.33 22.22
N ASN A 340 11.12 -9.01 22.24
CA ASN A 340 12.38 -8.40 22.61
C ASN A 340 12.81 -7.30 21.60
N ILE A 341 12.56 -7.50 20.30
CA ILE A 341 12.77 -6.47 19.30
C ILE A 341 11.82 -5.29 19.48
N GLY A 342 10.57 -5.55 19.91
CA GLY A 342 9.60 -4.51 20.24
C GLY A 342 10.08 -3.64 21.41
N ASN A 343 10.64 -4.26 22.44
CA ASN A 343 11.26 -3.56 23.55
C ASN A 343 12.43 -2.68 23.11
N PHE A 344 13.29 -3.19 22.23
CA PHE A 344 14.41 -2.46 21.66
C PHE A 344 13.94 -1.25 20.83
N CYS A 345 12.98 -1.43 19.93
CA CYS A 345 12.44 -0.35 19.09
C CYS A 345 11.77 0.74 19.95
N ALA A 346 10.92 0.36 20.90
CA ALA A 346 10.26 1.32 21.77
C ALA A 346 11.25 2.07 22.67
N ASP A 347 12.30 1.39 23.17
CA ASP A 347 13.38 2.03 23.94
C ASP A 347 14.16 3.03 23.09
N ALA A 348 14.42 2.70 21.82
CA ALA A 348 15.10 3.58 20.90
C ALA A 348 14.36 4.93 20.76
N PHE A 349 13.07 4.87 20.46
CA PHE A 349 12.24 6.07 20.34
C PHE A 349 12.18 6.86 21.65
N ARG A 350 11.87 6.18 22.77
CA ARG A 350 11.78 6.85 24.07
C ARG A 350 13.08 7.53 24.48
N LYS A 351 14.23 6.86 24.29
CA LYS A 351 15.53 7.36 24.78
C LYS A 351 16.13 8.44 23.87
N VAL A 352 16.00 8.29 22.55
CA VAL A 352 16.50 9.27 21.59
C VAL A 352 15.66 10.54 21.65
N LEU A 353 14.34 10.42 21.73
CA LEU A 353 13.41 11.56 21.75
C LEU A 353 13.13 12.09 23.18
N LYS A 354 13.69 11.43 24.22
CA LYS A 354 13.62 11.86 25.63
C LYS A 354 12.20 12.04 26.17
N THR A 355 11.28 11.18 25.78
CA THR A 355 9.88 11.20 26.22
C THR A 355 9.67 10.35 27.47
N ASP A 356 8.51 10.50 28.12
CA ASP A 356 8.12 9.70 29.29
C ASP A 356 7.78 8.26 28.87
N VAL A 357 7.08 8.12 27.72
CA VAL A 357 6.67 6.83 27.17
C VAL A 357 6.96 6.77 25.67
N ALA A 358 7.06 5.56 25.12
CA ALA A 358 7.02 5.32 23.67
C ALA A 358 6.11 4.14 23.37
N MET A 359 5.42 4.22 22.23
CA MET A 359 4.53 3.19 21.71
C MET A 359 4.80 3.00 20.23
N ILE A 360 5.11 1.77 19.82
CA ILE A 360 5.42 1.40 18.42
C ILE A 360 4.49 0.26 18.04
N ASN A 361 3.76 0.41 16.95
CA ASN A 361 2.87 -0.65 16.47
C ASN A 361 3.64 -1.87 15.98
N GLY A 362 3.23 -3.05 16.40
CA GLY A 362 3.87 -4.33 16.04
C GLY A 362 3.85 -4.61 14.54
N GLY A 363 2.85 -4.07 13.83
CA GLY A 363 2.78 -4.15 12.37
C GLY A 363 3.91 -3.44 11.63
N GLY A 364 4.55 -2.44 12.27
CA GLY A 364 5.70 -1.72 11.72
C GLY A 364 7.02 -2.47 11.81
N ILE A 365 7.13 -3.48 12.68
CA ILE A 365 8.37 -4.25 12.92
C ILE A 365 8.34 -5.51 12.04
N ARG A 366 9.25 -5.61 11.04
CA ARG A 366 9.10 -6.54 9.91
C ARG A 366 10.18 -7.61 9.81
N ALA A 367 11.30 -7.49 10.51
CA ALA A 367 12.42 -8.42 10.41
C ALA A 367 13.17 -8.53 11.75
N ASP A 368 14.00 -9.56 11.85
CA ASP A 368 14.95 -9.76 12.93
C ASP A 368 16.08 -8.71 12.90
N LEU A 369 16.65 -8.42 14.07
CA LEU A 369 17.95 -7.81 14.19
C LEU A 369 18.94 -8.90 14.65
N PRO A 370 19.83 -9.39 13.76
CA PRO A 370 20.64 -10.57 14.01
C PRO A 370 21.66 -10.37 15.12
N GLN A 371 22.11 -11.46 15.73
CA GLN A 371 23.28 -11.48 16.60
C GLN A 371 24.55 -11.28 15.74
N GLY A 372 25.50 -10.48 16.22
CA GLY A 372 26.74 -10.17 15.53
C GLY A 372 26.76 -8.71 15.04
N ASP A 373 27.38 -8.46 13.91
CA ASP A 373 27.46 -7.13 13.33
C ASP A 373 26.10 -6.63 12.84
N VAL A 374 25.72 -5.45 13.27
CA VAL A 374 24.52 -4.76 12.84
C VAL A 374 24.88 -3.75 11.78
N THR A 375 24.27 -3.88 10.61
CA THR A 375 24.43 -2.95 9.50
C THR A 375 23.21 -2.05 9.34
N TYR A 376 23.32 -1.00 8.54
CA TYR A 376 22.19 -0.15 8.22
C TYR A 376 21.07 -0.92 7.51
N ASN A 377 21.43 -1.89 6.64
CA ASN A 377 20.48 -2.79 5.98
C ASN A 377 19.59 -3.55 6.97
N HIS A 378 20.16 -4.06 8.06
CA HIS A 378 19.37 -4.73 9.10
C HIS A 378 18.32 -3.79 9.70
N LEU A 379 18.65 -2.50 9.91
CA LEU A 379 17.71 -1.55 10.48
C LEU A 379 16.59 -1.19 9.50
N VAL A 380 16.90 -1.05 8.20
CA VAL A 380 15.89 -0.84 7.14
C VAL A 380 14.95 -2.03 7.05
N SER A 381 15.47 -3.26 7.17
CA SER A 381 14.62 -4.46 7.18
C SER A 381 13.67 -4.49 8.39
N VAL A 382 14.09 -3.97 9.54
CA VAL A 382 13.23 -3.84 10.73
C VAL A 382 12.11 -2.83 10.49
N PHE A 383 12.41 -1.65 9.91
CA PHE A 383 11.46 -0.58 9.59
C PHE A 383 11.50 -0.20 8.10
N PRO A 384 10.84 -0.97 7.22
CA PRO A 384 10.94 -0.72 5.77
C PRO A 384 10.00 0.37 5.23
N PHE A 385 9.13 0.97 6.07
CA PHE A 385 8.06 1.87 5.63
C PHE A 385 8.46 3.35 5.55
N ASN A 386 9.70 3.68 5.90
CA ASN A 386 10.21 5.06 5.87
C ASN A 386 9.38 6.05 6.71
N ASN A 387 8.79 5.58 7.81
CA ASN A 387 8.09 6.46 8.73
C ASN A 387 9.04 7.46 9.39
N THR A 388 8.48 8.57 9.85
CA THR A 388 9.22 9.54 10.66
C THR A 388 8.84 9.45 12.12
N ALA A 389 9.78 9.76 12.99
CA ALA A 389 9.55 9.85 14.42
C ALA A 389 8.83 11.16 14.77
N CYS A 390 7.87 11.06 15.67
CA CYS A 390 7.07 12.18 16.15
C CYS A 390 6.94 12.13 17.67
N THR A 391 6.64 13.27 18.28
CA THR A 391 6.28 13.36 19.70
C THR A 391 4.92 14.03 19.89
N ALA A 392 4.20 13.59 20.92
CA ALA A 392 2.91 14.15 21.30
C ALA A 392 2.77 14.23 22.82
N THR A 393 1.77 14.98 23.30
CA THR A 393 1.33 14.93 24.68
C THR A 393 -0.02 14.24 24.79
N LEU A 394 -0.16 13.36 25.76
CA LEU A 394 -1.42 12.69 26.09
C LEU A 394 -1.67 12.67 27.60
N THR A 395 -2.92 12.58 27.98
CA THR A 395 -3.31 12.36 29.38
C THR A 395 -3.11 10.90 29.76
N GLY A 396 -3.00 10.60 31.05
CA GLY A 396 -2.97 9.21 31.52
C GLY A 396 -4.22 8.43 31.13
N GLN A 397 -5.38 9.08 30.99
CA GLN A 397 -6.60 8.46 30.47
C GLN A 397 -6.44 8.07 28.98
N GLN A 398 -5.92 8.97 28.14
CA GLN A 398 -5.65 8.68 26.72
C GLN A 398 -4.60 7.57 26.57
N LEU A 399 -3.58 7.54 27.44
CA LEU A 399 -2.59 6.45 27.47
C LEU A 399 -3.28 5.11 27.79
N TRP A 400 -4.18 5.08 28.78
CA TRP A 400 -4.90 3.87 29.12
C TRP A 400 -5.83 3.42 27.98
N ASP A 401 -6.54 4.35 27.34
CA ASP A 401 -7.43 4.07 26.22
C ASP A 401 -6.64 3.52 25.00
N ALA A 402 -5.46 4.07 24.71
CA ALA A 402 -4.59 3.59 23.64
C ALA A 402 -4.08 2.15 23.91
N LEU A 403 -3.72 1.85 25.15
CA LEU A 403 -3.32 0.50 25.54
C LEU A 403 -4.48 -0.49 25.50
N GLU A 404 -5.69 -0.05 25.90
CA GLU A 404 -6.90 -0.86 25.78
C GLU A 404 -7.24 -1.18 24.33
N PHE A 405 -7.12 -0.19 23.42
CA PHE A 405 -7.25 -0.39 21.99
C PHE A 405 -6.21 -1.38 21.46
N SER A 406 -4.95 -1.22 21.84
CA SER A 406 -3.84 -2.09 21.44
C SER A 406 -4.09 -3.58 21.68
N VAL A 407 -4.81 -3.92 22.74
CA VAL A 407 -5.10 -5.31 23.14
C VAL A 407 -6.51 -5.78 22.76
N SER A 408 -7.24 -4.97 21.99
CA SER A 408 -8.66 -5.23 21.69
C SER A 408 -8.89 -6.50 20.87
N SER A 409 -7.96 -6.84 19.96
CA SER A 409 -8.04 -8.00 19.07
C SER A 409 -7.52 -9.30 19.69
N LEU A 410 -6.91 -9.24 20.89
CA LEU A 410 -6.36 -10.44 21.54
C LEU A 410 -7.44 -11.49 21.83
N PRO A 411 -7.12 -12.79 21.68
CA PRO A 411 -5.79 -13.39 21.46
C PRO A 411 -5.30 -13.41 20.00
N GLY A 412 -6.05 -12.83 19.06
CA GLY A 412 -5.68 -12.71 17.64
C GLY A 412 -4.45 -11.82 17.43
N GLU A 413 -3.93 -11.83 16.22
CA GLU A 413 -2.89 -10.91 15.77
C GLU A 413 -3.51 -9.61 15.26
N ASP A 414 -2.87 -8.47 15.59
CA ASP A 414 -3.26 -7.16 15.07
C ASP A 414 -2.01 -6.28 14.88
N GLY A 415 -1.88 -5.68 13.70
CA GLY A 415 -0.79 -4.74 13.42
C GLY A 415 -0.79 -3.52 14.33
N SER A 416 -1.93 -3.18 14.94
CA SER A 416 -2.09 -2.09 15.90
C SER A 416 -1.67 -2.46 17.33
N PHE A 417 -1.31 -3.73 17.61
CA PHE A 417 -0.74 -4.12 18.90
C PHE A 417 0.55 -3.35 19.16
N MET A 418 0.64 -2.67 20.32
CA MET A 418 1.72 -1.73 20.58
C MET A 418 2.80 -2.32 21.48
N GLN A 419 4.03 -2.30 21.01
CA GLN A 419 5.23 -2.51 21.82
C GLN A 419 5.56 -1.22 22.57
N VAL A 420 5.92 -1.30 23.84
CA VAL A 420 5.95 -0.13 24.73
C VAL A 420 7.29 0.07 25.43
N SER A 421 7.62 1.33 25.74
CA SER A 421 8.71 1.69 26.66
C SER A 421 8.25 2.75 27.66
N GLY A 422 8.74 2.67 28.90
CA GLY A 422 8.32 3.55 29.98
C GLY A 422 6.97 3.19 30.60
N VAL A 423 6.36 2.09 30.18
CA VAL A 423 5.04 1.61 30.63
C VAL A 423 5.12 0.15 31.05
N LYS A 424 4.31 -0.25 32.04
CA LYS A 424 4.01 -1.64 32.40
C LYS A 424 2.51 -1.83 32.57
N ILE A 425 1.99 -2.93 32.02
CA ILE A 425 0.57 -3.31 32.09
C ILE A 425 0.39 -4.80 32.37
N GLU A 426 -0.76 -5.15 32.89
CA GLU A 426 -1.29 -6.51 32.94
C GLU A 426 -2.53 -6.59 32.05
N VAL A 427 -2.66 -7.63 31.26
CA VAL A 427 -3.75 -7.80 30.29
C VAL A 427 -4.54 -9.06 30.63
N ASP A 428 -5.83 -8.90 30.89
CA ASP A 428 -6.77 -10.00 31.09
C ASP A 428 -7.63 -10.21 29.85
N THR A 429 -7.30 -11.22 29.06
CA THR A 429 -8.01 -11.56 27.83
C THR A 429 -9.33 -12.30 28.06
N SER A 430 -9.63 -12.71 29.28
CA SER A 430 -10.94 -13.28 29.63
C SER A 430 -12.04 -12.22 29.64
N ILE A 431 -11.67 -10.92 29.75
CA ILE A 431 -12.57 -9.80 29.68
C ILE A 431 -12.88 -9.49 28.20
N PRO A 432 -14.16 -9.39 27.78
CA PRO A 432 -14.50 -8.89 26.46
C PRO A 432 -13.96 -7.48 26.23
N SER A 433 -13.46 -7.18 25.02
CA SER A 433 -12.93 -5.84 24.73
C SER A 433 -14.02 -4.79 24.84
N PRO A 434 -13.83 -3.72 25.63
CA PRO A 434 -14.77 -2.61 25.74
C PRO A 434 -14.55 -1.54 24.65
N VAL A 435 -13.64 -1.76 23.72
CA VAL A 435 -13.33 -0.81 22.64
C VAL A 435 -14.50 -0.72 21.68
N VAL A 436 -14.89 0.51 21.36
CA VAL A 436 -15.93 0.82 20.38
C VAL A 436 -15.26 1.49 19.19
N VAL A 437 -15.48 0.91 18.01
CA VAL A 437 -15.09 1.46 16.70
C VAL A 437 -16.34 1.76 15.89
N ASP A 438 -16.24 2.66 14.92
CA ASP A 438 -17.32 2.89 13.96
C ASP A 438 -17.34 1.80 12.87
N GLU A 439 -18.23 1.96 11.91
CA GLU A 439 -18.40 1.05 10.77
C GLU A 439 -17.15 0.95 9.86
N PHE A 440 -16.20 1.90 10.00
CA PHE A 440 -14.92 1.94 9.28
C PHE A 440 -13.74 1.40 10.11
N GLY A 441 -14.01 0.88 11.31
CA GLY A 441 -12.98 0.43 12.24
C GLY A 441 -12.20 1.57 12.91
N VAL A 442 -12.68 2.83 12.81
CA VAL A 442 -12.05 3.97 13.47
C VAL A 442 -12.46 4.02 14.94
N PHE A 443 -11.47 4.13 15.81
CA PHE A 443 -11.68 4.21 17.25
C PHE A 443 -12.63 5.37 17.63
N GLN A 444 -13.63 5.09 18.41
CA GLN A 444 -14.57 6.09 18.95
C GLN A 444 -14.30 6.36 20.43
N HIS A 445 -14.40 5.36 21.25
CA HIS A 445 -14.14 5.45 22.69
C HIS A 445 -13.99 4.07 23.32
N VAL A 446 -13.58 4.02 24.57
CA VAL A 446 -13.65 2.80 25.39
C VAL A 446 -14.98 2.85 26.16
N GLY A 447 -15.83 1.83 25.94
CA GLY A 447 -17.14 1.70 26.57
C GLY A 447 -17.07 1.56 28.10
N GLN A 448 -18.23 1.66 28.75
CA GLN A 448 -18.33 1.41 30.18
C GLN A 448 -18.22 -0.09 30.47
N GLY A 449 -17.46 -0.46 31.49
CA GLY A 449 -17.29 -1.84 31.91
C GLY A 449 -15.86 -2.17 32.37
N ALA A 450 -15.61 -3.46 32.53
CA ALA A 450 -14.26 -3.94 32.86
C ALA A 450 -13.33 -3.75 31.67
N ARG A 451 -12.10 -3.34 31.93
CA ARG A 451 -11.04 -3.18 30.96
C ARG A 451 -10.12 -4.40 30.97
N ARG A 452 -9.58 -4.75 29.81
CA ARG A 452 -8.53 -5.76 29.69
C ARG A 452 -7.22 -5.31 30.30
N VAL A 453 -6.89 -4.01 30.16
CA VAL A 453 -5.66 -3.42 30.69
C VAL A 453 -5.84 -3.00 32.13
N GLY A 454 -5.11 -3.68 33.02
CA GLY A 454 -5.03 -3.37 34.44
C GLY A 454 -3.60 -3.03 34.86
N ASN A 455 -3.45 -2.61 36.12
CA ASN A 455 -2.17 -2.34 36.78
C ASN A 455 -1.23 -1.43 35.94
N LEU A 456 -1.80 -0.44 35.24
CA LEU A 456 -1.06 0.48 34.38
C LEU A 456 -0.12 1.35 35.22
N LYS A 457 1.17 1.25 34.94
CA LYS A 457 2.25 2.00 35.60
C LYS A 457 3.12 2.70 34.56
N VAL A 458 3.59 3.89 34.92
CA VAL A 458 4.53 4.68 34.11
C VAL A 458 5.84 4.87 34.87
N TRP A 459 6.96 4.88 34.17
CA TRP A 459 8.28 5.09 34.73
C TRP A 459 8.45 6.53 35.22
N ASP A 460 8.68 6.69 36.53
CA ASP A 460 9.03 7.98 37.15
C ASP A 460 10.57 8.13 37.12
N LYS A 461 11.05 9.12 36.36
CA LYS A 461 12.48 9.37 36.19
C LYS A 461 13.15 9.91 37.45
N ASP A 462 12.40 10.59 38.32
CA ASP A 462 12.94 11.19 39.55
C ASP A 462 13.05 10.16 40.66
N LYS A 463 12.07 9.24 40.74
CA LYS A 463 12.03 8.15 41.73
C LYS A 463 12.67 6.86 41.24
N GLN A 464 13.07 6.79 39.95
CA GLN A 464 13.68 5.60 39.34
C GLN A 464 12.86 4.31 39.55
N THR A 465 11.53 4.41 39.46
CA THR A 465 10.60 3.30 39.67
C THR A 465 9.32 3.47 38.86
N TYR A 466 8.56 2.39 38.68
CA TYR A 466 7.24 2.43 38.05
C TYR A 466 6.18 2.79 39.07
N LEU A 467 5.40 3.84 38.79
CA LEU A 467 4.29 4.31 39.63
C LEU A 467 2.96 4.12 38.91
N PRO A 468 1.86 3.92 39.64
CA PRO A 468 0.52 3.94 39.05
C PRO A 468 0.31 5.20 38.22
N VAL A 469 -0.33 5.05 37.04
CA VAL A 469 -0.62 6.18 36.17
C VAL A 469 -1.54 7.19 36.87
N ASP A 470 -1.23 8.48 36.76
CA ASP A 470 -2.19 9.55 37.06
C ASP A 470 -3.04 9.80 35.80
N LEU A 471 -4.32 9.47 35.84
CA LEU A 471 -5.23 9.59 34.69
C LEU A 471 -5.40 11.03 34.19
N LYS A 472 -5.19 12.02 35.04
CA LYS A 472 -5.22 13.44 34.68
C LYS A 472 -3.82 14.01 34.39
N GLY A 473 -2.79 13.26 34.75
CA GLY A 473 -1.40 13.62 34.47
C GLY A 473 -1.15 13.72 32.96
N ARG A 474 -0.18 14.52 32.56
CA ARG A 474 0.25 14.65 31.15
C ARG A 474 1.58 13.95 30.99
N TYR A 475 1.69 13.20 29.92
CA TYR A 475 2.87 12.41 29.56
C TYR A 475 3.28 12.74 28.13
N THR A 476 4.59 12.82 27.90
CA THR A 476 5.13 12.92 26.55
C THR A 476 5.26 11.53 25.92
N LEU A 477 4.81 11.38 24.69
CA LEU A 477 4.81 10.15 23.90
C LEU A 477 5.73 10.31 22.70
N ALA A 478 6.61 9.32 22.46
CA ALA A 478 7.30 9.13 21.19
C ALA A 478 6.65 8.01 20.40
N SER A 479 6.45 8.22 19.11
CA SER A 479 5.91 7.22 18.21
C SER A 479 6.24 7.54 16.74
N LEU A 480 5.64 6.78 15.83
CA LEU A 480 5.72 6.99 14.39
C LEU A 480 4.66 7.99 13.93
N ASN A 481 4.96 8.76 12.88
CA ASN A 481 3.98 9.63 12.22
C ASN A 481 2.74 8.82 11.79
N TYR A 482 2.92 7.61 11.27
CA TYR A 482 1.84 6.68 10.97
C TYR A 482 0.82 6.58 12.11
N MET A 483 1.28 6.51 13.38
CA MET A 483 0.40 6.36 14.54
C MET A 483 -0.20 7.68 15.03
N LEU A 484 0.60 8.77 15.03
CA LEU A 484 0.21 10.03 15.68
C LEU A 484 -0.50 11.01 14.76
N THR A 485 -0.19 11.02 13.47
CA THR A 485 -0.67 12.03 12.54
C THR A 485 -1.64 11.47 11.49
N ASN A 486 -1.72 10.14 11.38
CA ASN A 486 -2.65 9.45 10.51
C ASN A 486 -3.79 8.81 11.31
N LEU A 487 -4.77 8.27 10.61
CA LEU A 487 -5.71 7.31 11.18
C LEU A 487 -5.07 5.93 11.39
N GLY A 488 -3.74 5.82 11.29
CA GLY A 488 -2.99 4.62 11.65
C GLY A 488 -3.35 4.15 13.04
N CYS A 489 -3.40 2.84 13.25
CA CYS A 489 -3.97 2.25 14.45
C CYS A 489 -5.39 2.80 14.73
N SER A 490 -6.24 2.83 13.69
CA SER A 490 -7.63 3.27 13.76
C SER A 490 -7.83 4.66 14.38
N GLY A 491 -6.86 5.54 14.26
CA GLY A 491 -6.94 6.92 14.74
C GLY A 491 -7.04 7.07 16.25
N ILE A 492 -6.53 6.11 17.02
CA ILE A 492 -6.56 6.17 18.50
C ILE A 492 -5.88 7.43 19.06
N PHE A 493 -4.88 7.95 18.36
CA PHE A 493 -4.13 9.14 18.77
C PHE A 493 -4.64 10.45 18.17
N ARG A 494 -5.74 10.46 17.41
CA ARG A 494 -6.26 11.65 16.70
C ARG A 494 -6.57 12.86 17.61
N TYR A 495 -6.76 12.64 18.91
CA TYR A 495 -7.03 13.69 19.89
C TYR A 495 -5.83 14.00 20.81
N THR A 496 -4.64 13.48 20.49
CA THR A 496 -3.43 13.87 21.21
C THR A 496 -2.89 15.19 20.66
N GLU A 497 -2.21 15.93 21.50
CA GLU A 497 -1.56 17.17 21.10
C GLU A 497 -0.18 16.85 20.53
N LEU A 498 -0.02 16.98 19.21
CA LEU A 498 1.27 16.78 18.54
C LEU A 498 2.23 17.87 18.99
N LEU A 499 3.41 17.50 19.49
CA LEU A 499 4.48 18.42 19.92
C LEU A 499 5.43 18.72 18.78
N GLU A 500 6.00 17.67 18.19
CA GLU A 500 6.96 17.78 17.10
C GLU A 500 6.71 16.64 16.09
N ASP A 501 6.81 16.99 14.82
CA ASP A 501 6.68 16.09 13.69
C ASP A 501 8.02 16.01 12.92
N ASN A 502 8.23 14.90 12.21
CA ASN A 502 9.39 14.69 11.33
C ASN A 502 10.75 14.85 12.04
N LEU A 503 10.93 14.25 13.21
CA LEU A 503 12.16 14.24 13.99
C LEU A 503 13.27 13.32 13.41
N GLY A 504 13.10 12.88 12.17
CA GLY A 504 13.97 11.96 11.45
C GLY A 504 13.32 10.62 11.20
N GLN A 505 13.86 9.88 10.23
CA GLN A 505 13.35 8.57 9.87
C GLN A 505 13.49 7.56 11.02
N ASP A 506 12.56 6.63 11.11
CA ASP A 506 12.52 5.54 12.10
C ASP A 506 13.83 4.73 12.16
N VAL A 507 14.39 4.38 10.99
CA VAL A 507 15.69 3.72 10.85
C VAL A 507 16.80 4.57 11.48
N TYR A 508 16.75 5.90 11.30
CA TYR A 508 17.73 6.80 11.87
C TYR A 508 17.64 6.85 13.40
N ILE A 509 16.45 6.76 13.96
CA ILE A 509 16.23 6.67 15.41
C ILE A 509 16.88 5.40 15.98
N LEU A 510 16.71 4.23 15.31
CA LEU A 510 17.38 2.99 15.71
C LEU A 510 18.90 3.12 15.64
N ALA A 511 19.43 3.66 14.53
CA ALA A 511 20.87 3.88 14.37
C ALA A 511 21.42 4.83 15.44
N SER A 512 20.74 5.95 15.70
CA SER A 512 21.11 6.91 16.74
C SER A 512 21.10 6.28 18.14
N TYR A 513 20.10 5.44 18.42
CA TYR A 513 20.04 4.72 19.69
C TYR A 513 21.25 3.80 19.87
N ILE A 514 21.57 2.98 18.85
CA ILE A 514 22.72 2.07 18.90
C ILE A 514 24.02 2.86 19.08
N VAL A 515 24.26 3.88 18.28
CA VAL A 515 25.54 4.60 18.26
C VAL A 515 25.69 5.52 19.46
N ASN A 516 24.69 6.38 19.73
CA ASN A 516 24.81 7.49 20.66
C ASN A 516 24.39 7.12 22.10
N VAL A 517 23.44 6.18 22.26
CA VAL A 517 22.93 5.81 23.60
C VAL A 517 23.54 4.50 24.09
N LEU A 518 23.67 3.51 23.21
CA LEU A 518 24.23 2.20 23.53
C LEU A 518 25.73 2.08 23.19
N HIS A 519 26.36 3.16 22.69
CA HIS A 519 27.79 3.19 22.37
C HIS A 519 28.25 2.07 21.43
N GLY A 520 27.42 1.76 20.43
CA GLY A 520 27.68 0.77 19.40
C GLY A 520 27.40 -0.69 19.83
N ARG A 521 26.76 -0.95 21.00
CA ARG A 521 26.58 -2.30 21.51
C ARG A 521 25.19 -2.54 22.08
N ILE A 522 24.40 -3.40 21.41
CA ILE A 522 23.14 -3.90 21.92
C ILE A 522 23.44 -5.07 22.86
N GLY A 523 23.26 -4.85 24.16
CA GLY A 523 23.68 -5.79 25.20
C GLY A 523 22.62 -6.86 25.50
N LYS A 524 23.02 -7.82 26.35
CA LYS A 524 22.20 -8.99 26.77
C LYS A 524 20.91 -8.64 27.51
N ARG A 525 20.71 -7.38 27.91
CA ARG A 525 19.45 -6.95 28.53
C ARG A 525 18.21 -7.23 27.65
N TYR A 526 18.42 -7.30 26.33
CA TYR A 526 17.35 -7.63 25.39
C TYR A 526 17.23 -9.11 25.05
N ALA A 527 17.97 -10.01 25.74
CA ALA A 527 17.87 -11.45 25.50
C ALA A 527 16.47 -12.01 25.78
N ASN A 528 15.76 -11.39 26.73
CA ASN A 528 14.41 -11.76 27.10
C ASN A 528 13.51 -10.54 27.17
N VAL A 529 12.21 -10.74 27.11
CA VAL A 529 11.21 -9.70 27.38
C VAL A 529 11.30 -9.24 28.84
N GLU A 530 10.96 -7.98 29.11
CA GLU A 530 11.10 -7.35 30.43
C GLU A 530 9.82 -7.41 31.30
N GLY A 531 8.76 -8.06 30.82
CA GLY A 531 7.45 -8.08 31.46
C GLY A 531 6.80 -6.69 31.48
N ARG A 532 6.89 -6.01 30.36
CA ARG A 532 6.18 -4.71 30.15
C ARG A 532 4.70 -4.93 29.87
N ILE A 533 4.37 -6.05 29.21
CA ILE A 533 3.01 -6.48 28.86
C ILE A 533 2.84 -7.91 29.37
N VAL A 534 2.19 -8.07 30.52
CA VAL A 534 2.00 -9.37 31.18
C VAL A 534 0.58 -9.87 30.89
N MET A 535 0.47 -11.02 30.22
CA MET A 535 -0.81 -11.70 30.00
C MET A 535 -1.22 -12.48 31.25
N LYS A 536 -2.50 -12.39 31.65
CA LYS A 536 -3.14 -13.15 32.73
C LYS A 536 -3.89 -14.35 32.17
#